data_a311fe292e631da2e44977d9cb742b85
#
_entry.id   a311fe292e631da2e44977d9cb742b85
#
_cell.length_a   1.000
_cell.length_b   1.000
_cell.length_c   1.000
_cell.angle_alpha   90.00
_cell.angle_beta   90.00
_cell.angle_gamma   90.00
#
_symmetry.space_group_name_H-M   'P 1'
#
loop_
_entity.id
_entity.type
_entity.pdbx_description
1 polymer ?
#
loop_
_entity_poly.entity_id
_entity_poly.type
_entity_poly.pdbx_seq_one_letter_code
_entity_poly.pdbx_strand_id
1 'polypeptide(L)'
;TGFPFSGQPNFDPRSQPSLTLAPLVGQYMRSGGSEGMAPTPELQRIMDIIDEAKLSGRDRQVELAQELFKIWADNVWEIGTVGLTPMVQGVVVVNADLRNVAEVAGNDWPLRTPGNTRPEQFYYAK
;
A
#
# COMPACT_ATOMS: atom_id res chain seq x y z
N THR A 1 -3.15 13.47 -7.79
CA THR A 1 -3.64 12.09 -7.64
C THR A 1 -2.71 11.19 -8.40
N GLY A 2 -1.77 10.58 -7.66
CA GLY A 2 -0.81 9.66 -8.23
C GLY A 2 -1.47 8.42 -8.83
N PHE A 3 -0.74 7.76 -9.69
CA PHE A 3 -1.11 6.47 -10.24
C PHE A 3 -1.37 5.47 -9.08
N PRO A 4 -2.45 4.67 -9.11
CA PRO A 4 -2.84 3.83 -7.98
C PRO A 4 -1.78 2.81 -7.55
N PHE A 5 -0.79 2.52 -8.38
CA PHE A 5 0.29 1.59 -8.05
C PHE A 5 1.55 2.26 -7.49
N SER A 6 1.72 3.56 -7.65
CA SER A 6 2.96 4.25 -7.26
C SER A 6 3.21 4.31 -5.75
N GLY A 7 2.22 4.03 -4.96
CA GLY A 7 2.31 3.99 -3.50
C GLY A 7 1.75 2.70 -2.88
N GLN A 8 1.45 1.69 -3.69
CA GLN A 8 0.84 0.45 -3.22
C GLN A 8 1.84 -0.71 -3.28
N PRO A 9 2.70 -0.86 -2.27
CA PRO A 9 3.71 -1.91 -2.25
C PRO A 9 3.11 -3.33 -2.29
N ASN A 10 1.83 -3.46 -1.96
CA ASN A 10 1.14 -4.75 -1.90
C ASN A 10 1.00 -5.44 -3.26
N PHE A 11 1.04 -4.70 -4.36
CA PHE A 11 0.94 -5.28 -5.70
C PHE A 11 2.29 -5.65 -6.31
N ASP A 12 3.40 -5.15 -5.77
CA ASP A 12 4.74 -5.43 -6.31
C ASP A 12 5.49 -6.42 -5.41
N PRO A 13 5.69 -7.66 -5.86
CA PRO A 13 6.41 -8.66 -5.08
C PRO A 13 7.86 -8.27 -4.76
N ARG A 14 8.44 -7.29 -5.49
CA ARG A 14 9.80 -6.78 -5.26
C ARG A 14 9.88 -5.78 -4.11
N SER A 15 8.77 -5.15 -3.74
CA SER A 15 8.77 -3.94 -2.91
C SER A 15 9.25 -4.16 -1.49
N GLN A 16 8.88 -5.26 -0.85
CA GLN A 16 9.33 -5.60 0.51
C GLN A 16 9.25 -7.11 0.79
N PRO A 17 10.22 -7.67 1.53
CA PRO A 17 10.23 -9.11 1.87
C PRO A 17 9.15 -9.51 2.89
N SER A 18 8.60 -8.55 3.61
CA SER A 18 7.59 -8.79 4.64
C SER A 18 6.15 -8.75 4.12
N LEU A 19 5.97 -8.56 2.81
CA LEU A 19 4.64 -8.51 2.23
C LEU A 19 4.10 -9.91 1.94
N THR A 20 2.78 -10.01 1.98
CA THR A 20 2.07 -11.28 1.94
C THR A 20 2.04 -11.93 0.56
N LEU A 21 2.12 -11.13 -0.50
CA LEU A 21 1.90 -11.62 -1.86
C LEU A 21 2.87 -12.72 -2.30
N ALA A 22 4.17 -12.46 -2.30
CA ALA A 22 5.16 -13.43 -2.77
C ALA A 22 6.56 -13.13 -2.20
N PRO A 23 6.78 -13.33 -0.89
CA PRO A 23 8.04 -12.93 -0.23
C PRO A 23 9.26 -13.66 -0.80
N LEU A 24 9.13 -14.91 -1.21
CA LEU A 24 10.22 -15.68 -1.82
C LEU A 24 10.59 -15.18 -3.22
N VAL A 25 9.63 -14.68 -4.00
CA VAL A 25 9.91 -14.02 -5.28
C VAL A 25 10.63 -12.69 -5.05
N GLY A 26 10.20 -11.92 -4.07
CA GLY A 26 10.89 -10.71 -3.66
C GLY A 26 12.35 -10.98 -3.25
N GLN A 27 12.61 -12.06 -2.54
CA GLN A 27 13.95 -12.50 -2.18
C GLN A 27 14.78 -12.88 -3.42
N TYR A 28 14.21 -13.65 -4.33
CA TYR A 28 14.84 -14.05 -5.59
C TYR A 28 15.27 -12.83 -6.41
N MET A 29 14.37 -11.87 -6.59
CA MET A 29 14.68 -10.66 -7.36
C MET A 29 15.79 -9.82 -6.73
N ARG A 30 15.84 -9.71 -5.41
CA ARG A 30 16.89 -8.94 -4.69
C ARG A 30 18.24 -9.64 -4.66
N SER A 31 18.24 -10.96 -4.60
CA SER A 31 19.49 -11.76 -4.57
C SER A 31 20.09 -12.00 -5.96
N GLY A 32 19.45 -11.48 -7.02
CA GLY A 32 19.86 -11.79 -8.40
C GLY A 32 19.69 -13.26 -8.75
N GLY A 33 18.72 -13.93 -8.14
CA GLY A 33 18.39 -15.33 -8.44
C GLY A 33 19.13 -16.37 -7.59
N SER A 34 19.93 -15.95 -6.61
CA SER A 34 20.71 -16.89 -5.76
C SER A 34 19.90 -17.47 -4.61
N GLU A 35 18.84 -16.77 -4.19
CA GLU A 35 17.97 -17.17 -3.09
C GLU A 35 16.50 -16.93 -3.42
N GLY A 36 15.61 -17.65 -2.75
CA GLY A 36 14.18 -17.51 -2.96
C GLY A 36 13.62 -18.40 -4.07
N MET A 37 12.59 -17.93 -4.75
CA MET A 37 11.88 -18.68 -5.78
C MET A 37 11.68 -17.79 -7.01
N ALA A 38 11.98 -18.32 -8.20
CA ALA A 38 11.73 -17.62 -9.45
C ALA A 38 10.23 -17.25 -9.59
N PRO A 39 9.91 -16.08 -10.16
CA PRO A 39 8.52 -15.67 -10.36
C PRO A 39 7.79 -16.61 -11.34
N THR A 40 6.50 -16.82 -11.08
CA THR A 40 5.63 -17.41 -12.12
C THR A 40 5.44 -16.41 -13.26
N PRO A 41 4.97 -16.86 -14.45
CA PRO A 41 4.69 -15.96 -15.56
C PRO A 41 3.72 -14.81 -15.19
N GLU A 42 2.73 -15.08 -14.36
CA GLU A 42 1.75 -14.10 -13.89
C GLU A 42 2.40 -13.04 -12.97
N LEU A 43 3.22 -13.47 -12.02
CA LEU A 43 3.95 -12.55 -11.14
C LEU A 43 4.99 -11.74 -11.92
N GLN A 44 5.67 -12.35 -12.91
CA GLN A 44 6.54 -11.61 -13.82
C GLN A 44 5.74 -10.55 -14.60
N ARG A 45 4.59 -10.92 -15.15
CA ARG A 45 3.72 -9.97 -15.88
C ARG A 45 3.27 -8.80 -15.01
N ILE A 46 2.95 -9.03 -13.72
CA ILE A 46 2.64 -7.94 -12.79
C ILE A 46 3.82 -6.97 -12.64
N MET A 47 5.03 -7.48 -12.48
CA MET A 47 6.23 -6.62 -12.38
C MET A 47 6.43 -5.80 -13.65
N ASP A 48 6.26 -6.41 -14.82
CA ASP A 48 6.37 -5.73 -16.13
C ASP A 48 5.30 -4.64 -16.28
N ILE A 49 4.05 -4.92 -15.89
CA ILE A 49 2.97 -3.93 -15.88
C ILE A 49 3.32 -2.73 -15.00
N ILE A 50 3.85 -2.97 -13.81
CA ILE A 50 4.23 -1.89 -12.88
C ILE A 50 5.34 -1.04 -13.49
N ASP A 51 6.32 -1.66 -14.12
CA ASP A 51 7.43 -0.92 -14.73
C ASP A 51 7.00 -0.16 -15.99
N GLU A 52 6.16 -0.75 -16.84
CA GLU A 52 5.55 -0.07 -17.99
C GLU A 52 4.68 1.13 -17.54
N ALA A 53 3.91 0.95 -16.48
CA ALA A 53 3.01 1.98 -15.97
C ALA A 53 3.75 3.24 -15.47
N LYS A 54 4.96 3.09 -14.91
CA LYS A 54 5.79 4.22 -14.48
C LYS A 54 6.16 5.16 -15.63
N LEU A 55 6.25 4.63 -16.84
CA LEU A 55 6.67 5.34 -18.04
C LEU A 55 5.49 5.74 -18.96
N SER A 56 4.28 5.32 -18.62
CA SER A 56 3.10 5.46 -19.47
C SER A 56 2.25 6.67 -19.10
N GLY A 57 1.52 7.21 -20.08
CA GLY A 57 0.47 8.20 -19.87
C GLY A 57 -0.76 7.60 -19.18
N ARG A 58 -1.66 8.48 -18.72
CA ARG A 58 -2.80 8.10 -17.87
C ARG A 58 -3.70 7.01 -18.48
N ASP A 59 -4.04 7.13 -19.76
CA ASP A 59 -4.97 6.18 -20.40
C ASP A 59 -4.36 4.77 -20.43
N ARG A 60 -3.08 4.68 -20.80
CA ARG A 60 -2.35 3.42 -20.77
C ARG A 60 -2.20 2.86 -19.35
N GLN A 61 -2.02 3.72 -18.35
CA GLN A 61 -2.00 3.30 -16.95
C GLN A 61 -3.32 2.67 -16.51
N VAL A 62 -4.46 3.17 -16.99
CA VAL A 62 -5.78 2.59 -16.68
C VAL A 62 -5.91 1.19 -17.29
N GLU A 63 -5.51 1.01 -18.54
CA GLU A 63 -5.52 -0.32 -19.18
C GLU A 63 -4.63 -1.31 -18.45
N LEU A 64 -3.41 -0.91 -18.11
CA LEU A 64 -2.46 -1.73 -17.35
C LEU A 64 -2.99 -2.09 -15.95
N ALA A 65 -3.68 -1.15 -15.31
CA ALA A 65 -4.33 -1.40 -14.03
C ALA A 65 -5.44 -2.45 -14.14
N GLN A 66 -6.27 -2.39 -15.18
CA GLN A 66 -7.33 -3.37 -15.42
C GLN A 66 -6.73 -4.76 -15.68
N GLU A 67 -5.66 -4.85 -16.46
CA GLU A 67 -4.95 -6.10 -16.68
C GLU A 67 -4.38 -6.68 -15.38
N LEU A 68 -3.72 -5.85 -14.56
CA LEU A 68 -3.18 -6.27 -13.26
C LEU A 68 -4.29 -6.81 -12.35
N PHE A 69 -5.40 -6.09 -12.22
CA PHE A 69 -6.51 -6.52 -11.38
C PHE A 69 -7.14 -7.82 -11.89
N LYS A 70 -7.19 -8.02 -13.21
CA LYS A 70 -7.66 -9.27 -13.79
C LYS A 70 -6.75 -10.44 -13.42
N ILE A 71 -5.43 -10.28 -13.59
CA ILE A 71 -4.45 -11.30 -13.18
C ILE A 71 -4.60 -11.63 -11.70
N TRP A 72 -4.76 -10.60 -10.85
CA TRP A 72 -4.96 -10.77 -9.41
C TRP A 72 -6.23 -11.56 -9.08
N ALA A 73 -7.33 -11.22 -9.72
CA ALA A 73 -8.62 -11.90 -9.51
C ALA A 73 -8.61 -13.35 -10.00
N ASP A 74 -7.96 -13.61 -11.12
CA ASP A 74 -7.88 -14.96 -11.70
C ASP A 74 -7.02 -15.92 -10.84
N ASN A 75 -6.03 -15.40 -10.13
CA ASN A 75 -5.11 -16.23 -9.33
C ASN A 75 -5.47 -16.33 -7.84
N VAL A 76 -6.28 -15.42 -7.31
CA VAL A 76 -6.76 -15.41 -5.92
C VAL A 76 -5.63 -15.63 -4.90
N TRP A 77 -4.52 -14.92 -5.03
CA TRP A 77 -3.37 -15.05 -4.11
C TRP A 77 -3.67 -14.60 -2.69
N GLU A 78 -4.64 -13.70 -2.52
CA GLU A 78 -5.05 -13.19 -1.21
C GLU A 78 -6.57 -13.21 -1.08
N ILE A 79 -7.04 -13.69 0.06
CA ILE A 79 -8.45 -13.67 0.44
C ILE A 79 -8.62 -12.73 1.62
N GLY A 80 -9.30 -11.62 1.42
CA GLY A 80 -9.66 -10.71 2.49
C GLY A 80 -10.72 -11.34 3.41
N THR A 81 -10.42 -11.44 4.69
CA THR A 81 -11.33 -12.04 5.67
C THR A 81 -12.04 -11.00 6.54
N VAL A 82 -11.46 -9.82 6.71
CA VAL A 82 -12.00 -8.74 7.53
C VAL A 82 -11.81 -7.41 6.80
N GLY A 83 -12.87 -6.66 6.65
CA GLY A 83 -12.85 -5.32 6.09
C GLY A 83 -13.70 -4.36 6.89
N LEU A 84 -13.72 -3.11 6.48
CA LEU A 84 -14.60 -2.08 7.03
C LEU A 84 -14.48 -1.91 8.56
N THR A 85 -13.26 -2.01 9.09
CA THR A 85 -13.06 -1.75 10.52
C THR A 85 -13.40 -0.30 10.86
N PRO A 86 -13.92 -0.02 12.07
CA PRO A 86 -14.24 1.36 12.49
C PRO A 86 -13.06 2.32 12.35
N MET A 87 -11.83 1.86 12.55
CA MET A 87 -10.62 2.66 12.39
C MET A 87 -10.38 3.12 10.95
N VAL A 88 -10.86 2.37 9.96
CA VAL A 88 -10.72 2.69 8.53
C VAL A 88 -11.93 3.49 8.03
N GLN A 89 -13.07 3.39 8.71
CA GLN A 89 -14.34 4.00 8.29
C GLN A 89 -14.63 5.36 8.90
N GLY A 90 -13.64 6.01 9.49
CA GLY A 90 -13.81 7.36 10.00
C GLY A 90 -14.52 7.45 11.36
N VAL A 91 -14.46 6.40 12.18
CA VAL A 91 -14.84 6.52 13.59
C VAL A 91 -13.73 7.23 14.33
N VAL A 92 -14.02 8.41 14.84
CA VAL A 92 -13.09 9.21 15.62
C VAL A 92 -13.58 9.24 17.07
N VAL A 93 -12.73 8.78 17.99
CA VAL A 93 -12.97 8.90 19.43
C VAL A 93 -12.06 10.00 19.96
N VAL A 94 -12.65 11.09 20.43
CA VAL A 94 -11.93 12.24 21.00
C VAL A 94 -12.35 12.48 22.43
N ASN A 95 -11.37 12.83 23.27
CA ASN A 95 -11.70 13.40 24.57
C ASN A 95 -12.20 14.82 24.38
N ALA A 96 -13.42 15.11 24.89
CA ALA A 96 -14.09 16.39 24.72
C ALA A 96 -13.32 17.57 25.34
N ASP A 97 -12.44 17.30 26.31
CA ASP A 97 -11.66 18.34 26.99
C ASP A 97 -10.28 18.57 26.36
N LEU A 98 -9.86 17.70 25.43
CA LEU A 98 -8.60 17.88 24.72
C LEU A 98 -8.73 18.96 23.66
N ARG A 99 -7.81 19.93 23.68
CA ARG A 99 -7.77 21.10 22.80
C ARG A 99 -6.52 21.14 21.95
N ASN A 100 -6.58 21.95 20.92
CA ASN A 100 -5.52 22.19 19.95
C ASN A 100 -5.10 20.93 19.17
N VAL A 101 -6.04 20.03 18.99
CA VAL A 101 -5.86 18.84 18.14
C VAL A 101 -6.20 19.19 16.71
N ALA A 102 -5.35 18.83 15.76
CA ALA A 102 -5.61 19.06 14.35
C ALA A 102 -6.85 18.27 13.89
N GLU A 103 -7.77 18.94 13.17
CA GLU A 103 -8.96 18.30 12.60
C GLU A 103 -8.60 17.25 11.54
N VAL A 104 -7.51 17.48 10.82
CA VAL A 104 -7.00 16.57 9.80
C VAL A 104 -5.51 16.38 9.99
N ALA A 105 -5.09 15.13 10.11
CA ALA A 105 -3.69 14.76 10.14
C ALA A 105 -3.40 13.75 9.02
N GLY A 106 -2.35 13.98 8.26
CA GLY A 106 -1.87 12.99 7.29
C GLY A 106 -1.38 11.75 8.04
N ASN A 107 -1.93 10.58 7.73
CA ASN A 107 -1.52 9.31 8.33
C ASN A 107 -0.84 8.43 7.29
N ASP A 108 0.13 8.99 6.61
CA ASP A 108 0.93 8.29 5.64
C ASP A 108 2.32 7.98 6.20
N TRP A 109 2.94 6.97 5.66
CA TRP A 109 4.35 6.69 5.87
C TRP A 109 5.18 7.75 5.14
N PRO A 110 5.99 8.54 5.73
CA PRO A 110 6.59 8.62 7.08
C PRO A 110 5.89 9.56 8.07
N LEU A 111 4.71 10.06 7.76
CA LEU A 111 4.01 11.06 8.56
C LEU A 111 3.04 10.43 9.58
N ARG A 112 3.52 9.45 10.34
CA ARG A 112 2.68 8.70 11.27
C ARG A 112 2.18 9.54 12.43
N THR A 113 0.88 9.44 12.68
CA THR A 113 0.28 9.91 13.93
C THR A 113 0.83 9.10 15.12
N PRO A 114 1.06 9.74 16.30
CA PRO A 114 0.70 11.12 16.63
C PRO A 114 1.78 12.18 16.30
N GLY A 115 2.96 11.80 15.85
CA GLY A 115 4.09 12.72 15.68
C GLY A 115 3.82 13.90 14.76
N ASN A 116 3.04 13.68 13.68
CA ASN A 116 2.68 14.73 12.72
C ASN A 116 1.60 15.70 13.23
N THR A 117 0.92 15.39 14.32
CA THR A 117 -0.11 16.25 14.93
C THR A 117 0.45 17.19 16.00
N ARG A 118 1.73 17.10 16.30
CA ARG A 118 2.42 17.88 17.33
C ARG A 118 1.75 17.79 18.70
N PRO A 119 1.71 16.59 19.29
CA PRO A 119 1.01 16.35 20.56
C PRO A 119 1.54 17.19 21.73
N GLU A 120 2.75 17.73 21.63
CA GLU A 120 3.33 18.69 22.59
C GLU A 120 2.54 20.00 22.71
N GLN A 121 1.66 20.29 21.74
CA GLN A 121 0.79 21.46 21.73
C GLN A 121 -0.61 21.18 22.29
N PHE A 122 -0.93 19.93 22.59
CA PHE A 122 -2.24 19.57 23.12
C PHE A 122 -2.37 20.00 24.59
N TYR A 123 -3.57 20.41 24.99
CA TYR A 123 -3.85 20.73 26.38
C TYR A 123 -5.28 20.34 26.76
N TYR A 124 -5.52 20.14 28.03
CA TYR A 124 -6.86 19.91 28.54
C TYR A 124 -7.49 21.24 28.94
N ALA A 125 -8.72 21.48 28.47
CA ALA A 125 -9.53 22.58 28.97
C ALA A 125 -9.88 22.32 30.45
N LYS A 126 -9.76 23.35 31.28
CA LYS A 126 -10.18 23.32 32.67
C LYS A 126 -11.65 23.70 32.77
#